data_a21ce7a4aec61e95bf6c760225d16883
#
_entry.id   a21ce7a4aec61e95bf6c760225d16883
#
_cell.length_a   1.000
_cell.length_b   1.000
_cell.length_c   1.000
_cell.angle_alpha   90.00
_cell.angle_beta   90.00
_cell.angle_gamma   90.00
#
_symmetry.space_group_name_H-M   'P 1'
#
loop_
_entity.id
_entity.type
_entity.pdbx_description
1 polymer ?
#
loop_
_entity_poly.entity_id
_entity_poly.type
_entity_poly.pdbx_seq_one_letter_code
_entity_poly.pdbx_strand_id
1 'polypeptide(L)'
;ELYAVASRDATKGQQYAQEKSIPNAFGSYEAMLADPQVDAVYISLPNSLHCEWAVKAAEAGKHILCEKPMAVSLDEFDRMAAAAAANNVTLFEAFMYLHHPQTIRAQQIIREGKLGKVQSVQSWFHFYLPPERSTNIRLNAGLSGGSLWDVGVYPNSLAITMIGQGAPTAIWASQIIGESGVDVAMRGQLLFGDDVTAQISSGFRTPFREGAFIVGDAGILHIPEPWKPGLKGIDSVMTLTH
;
A
#
# COMPACT_ATOMS: atom_id res chain seq x y z
N GLU A 1 15.31 -8.41 14.73
CA GLU A 1 16.43 -8.91 13.93
C GLU A 1 15.90 -9.58 12.67
N LEU A 2 16.60 -9.38 11.52
CA LEU A 2 16.27 -10.12 10.29
C LEU A 2 16.89 -11.51 10.39
N TYR A 3 16.07 -12.50 10.72
CA TYR A 3 16.50 -13.85 11.05
C TYR A 3 16.58 -14.78 9.83
N ALA A 4 15.60 -14.72 8.93
CA ALA A 4 15.47 -15.69 7.83
C ALA A 4 14.82 -15.10 6.58
N VAL A 5 15.07 -15.77 5.46
CA VAL A 5 14.31 -15.62 4.22
C VAL A 5 13.80 -16.98 3.74
N ALA A 6 12.62 -17.01 3.13
CA ALA A 6 12.07 -18.19 2.49
C ALA A 6 11.81 -17.96 1.01
N SER A 7 12.07 -18.97 0.20
CA SER A 7 11.80 -18.97 -1.23
C SER A 7 11.32 -20.36 -1.67
N ARG A 8 10.42 -20.42 -2.66
CA ARG A 8 10.03 -21.67 -3.33
C ARG A 8 11.17 -22.31 -4.12
N ASP A 9 12.17 -21.51 -4.46
CA ASP A 9 13.42 -21.94 -5.08
C ASP A 9 14.51 -21.82 -4.01
N ALA A 10 14.93 -22.94 -3.47
CA ALA A 10 15.93 -22.99 -2.38
C ALA A 10 17.25 -22.35 -2.78
N THR A 11 17.69 -22.52 -4.05
CA THR A 11 18.94 -21.95 -4.55
C THR A 11 18.88 -20.43 -4.57
N LYS A 12 17.77 -19.86 -5.08
CA LYS A 12 17.55 -18.41 -5.05
C LYS A 12 17.42 -17.87 -3.63
N GLY A 13 16.77 -18.61 -2.75
CA GLY A 13 16.66 -18.27 -1.33
C GLY A 13 18.03 -18.16 -0.67
N GLN A 14 18.89 -19.14 -0.87
CA GLN A 14 20.26 -19.15 -0.36
C GLN A 14 21.12 -18.02 -0.92
N GLN A 15 21.05 -17.80 -2.24
CA GLN A 15 21.75 -16.69 -2.88
C GLN A 15 21.33 -15.34 -2.31
N TYR A 16 20.02 -15.09 -2.20
CA TYR A 16 19.50 -13.87 -1.62
C TYR A 16 19.92 -13.69 -0.15
N ALA A 17 19.89 -14.75 0.63
CA ALA A 17 20.35 -14.72 2.02
C ALA A 17 21.82 -14.30 2.11
N GLN A 18 22.69 -14.85 1.25
CA GLN A 18 24.12 -14.48 1.19
C GLN A 18 24.30 -13.01 0.79
N GLU A 19 23.61 -12.56 -0.29
CA GLU A 19 23.69 -11.18 -0.77
C GLU A 19 23.23 -10.13 0.27
N LYS A 20 22.27 -10.51 1.11
CA LYS A 20 21.70 -9.63 2.13
C LYS A 20 22.20 -9.90 3.55
N SER A 21 23.15 -10.81 3.71
CA SER A 21 23.70 -11.22 5.02
C SER A 21 22.60 -11.70 5.99
N ILE A 22 21.61 -12.44 5.46
CA ILE A 22 20.54 -13.04 6.26
C ILE A 22 21.02 -14.40 6.77
N PRO A 23 20.96 -14.69 8.08
CA PRO A 23 21.55 -15.92 8.65
C PRO A 23 20.98 -17.21 8.11
N ASN A 24 19.66 -17.26 7.86
CA ASN A 24 18.97 -18.52 7.52
C ASN A 24 18.18 -18.38 6.21
N ALA A 25 18.15 -19.46 5.43
CA ALA A 25 17.36 -19.56 4.21
C ALA A 25 16.54 -20.86 4.21
N PHE A 26 15.23 -20.72 4.00
CA PHE A 26 14.30 -21.86 3.91
C PHE A 26 13.89 -22.09 2.45
N GLY A 27 13.81 -23.38 2.06
CA GLY A 27 13.40 -23.80 0.72
C GLY A 27 11.88 -23.81 0.51
N SER A 28 11.09 -23.52 1.55
CA SER A 28 9.65 -23.32 1.46
C SER A 28 9.17 -22.34 2.52
N TYR A 29 8.01 -21.75 2.28
CA TYR A 29 7.38 -20.82 3.24
C TYR A 29 6.89 -21.57 4.47
N GLU A 30 6.36 -22.79 4.29
CA GLU A 30 5.91 -23.66 5.37
C GLU A 30 7.05 -24.00 6.33
N ALA A 31 8.23 -24.31 5.80
CA ALA A 31 9.39 -24.63 6.64
C ALA A 31 9.80 -23.42 7.51
N MET A 32 9.73 -22.21 6.96
CA MET A 32 9.98 -20.99 7.72
C MET A 32 8.92 -20.77 8.80
N LEU A 33 7.63 -20.97 8.46
CA LEU A 33 6.54 -20.80 9.43
C LEU A 33 6.59 -21.81 10.58
N ALA A 34 7.14 -23.00 10.33
CA ALA A 34 7.33 -24.05 11.35
C ALA A 34 8.51 -23.79 12.30
N ASP A 35 9.41 -22.87 11.96
CA ASP A 35 10.56 -22.55 12.81
C ASP A 35 10.13 -21.76 14.06
N PRO A 36 10.42 -22.24 15.28
CA PRO A 36 10.06 -21.55 16.52
C PRO A 36 10.83 -20.26 16.77
N GLN A 37 11.94 -20.01 16.05
CA GLN A 37 12.71 -18.77 16.15
C GLN A 37 12.13 -17.62 15.33
N VAL A 38 11.13 -17.90 14.49
CA VAL A 38 10.42 -16.86 13.70
C VAL A 38 9.26 -16.34 14.54
N ASP A 39 9.31 -15.10 14.96
CA ASP A 39 8.23 -14.43 15.71
C ASP A 39 7.25 -13.72 14.77
N ALA A 40 7.77 -13.14 13.69
CA ALA A 40 6.98 -12.35 12.74
C ALA A 40 7.44 -12.57 11.31
N VAL A 41 6.53 -12.44 10.36
CA VAL A 41 6.82 -12.55 8.94
C VAL A 41 6.45 -11.29 8.18
N TYR A 42 7.30 -10.93 7.21
CA TYR A 42 6.99 -9.92 6.19
C TYR A 42 6.61 -10.62 4.90
N ILE A 43 5.36 -10.44 4.49
CA ILE A 43 4.81 -11.05 3.26
C ILE A 43 4.94 -10.06 2.13
N SER A 44 5.88 -10.33 1.20
CA SER A 44 6.16 -9.53 0.00
C SER A 44 5.86 -10.30 -1.29
N LEU A 45 4.87 -11.17 -1.25
CA LEU A 45 4.42 -12.00 -2.35
C LEU A 45 3.55 -11.18 -3.35
N PRO A 46 3.19 -11.75 -4.51
CA PRO A 46 2.13 -11.17 -5.35
C PRO A 46 0.80 -11.04 -4.60
N ASN A 47 0.01 -10.02 -4.93
CA ASN A 47 -1.22 -9.66 -4.22
C ASN A 47 -2.17 -10.86 -4.00
N SER A 48 -2.35 -11.71 -5.02
CA SER A 48 -3.22 -12.89 -4.96
C SER A 48 -2.79 -13.96 -3.95
N LEU A 49 -1.59 -13.85 -3.39
CA LEU A 49 -1.06 -14.81 -2.41
C LEU A 49 -1.07 -14.26 -0.98
N HIS A 50 -1.40 -12.99 -0.78
CA HIS A 50 -1.35 -12.36 0.54
C HIS A 50 -2.30 -13.06 1.53
N CYS A 51 -3.56 -13.28 1.14
CA CYS A 51 -4.55 -13.90 2.01
C CYS A 51 -4.14 -15.31 2.45
N GLU A 52 -3.74 -16.17 1.50
CA GLU A 52 -3.32 -17.54 1.81
C GLU A 52 -2.20 -17.56 2.84
N TRP A 53 -1.14 -16.80 2.57
CA TRP A 53 0.06 -16.84 3.41
C TRP A 53 -0.09 -16.10 4.73
N ALA A 54 -0.93 -15.06 4.78
CA ALA A 54 -1.27 -14.41 6.04
C ALA A 54 -2.09 -15.33 6.97
N VAL A 55 -3.06 -16.06 6.44
CA VAL A 55 -3.83 -17.05 7.21
C VAL A 55 -2.91 -18.14 7.75
N LYS A 56 -2.08 -18.75 6.89
CA LYS A 56 -1.11 -19.77 7.32
C LYS A 56 -0.12 -19.26 8.36
N ALA A 57 0.34 -18.01 8.23
CA ALA A 57 1.24 -17.39 9.21
C ALA A 57 0.52 -17.18 10.55
N ALA A 58 -0.72 -16.72 10.54
CA ALA A 58 -1.52 -16.57 11.75
C ALA A 58 -1.75 -17.91 12.46
N GLU A 59 -2.13 -18.95 11.71
CA GLU A 59 -2.31 -20.33 12.23
C GLU A 59 -1.01 -20.92 12.81
N ALA A 60 0.16 -20.50 12.29
CA ALA A 60 1.47 -20.86 12.84
C ALA A 60 1.89 -19.97 14.03
N GLY A 61 1.02 -19.05 14.50
CA GLY A 61 1.28 -18.17 15.64
C GLY A 61 2.27 -17.03 15.33
N LYS A 62 2.45 -16.66 14.06
CA LYS A 62 3.40 -15.62 13.66
C LYS A 62 2.68 -14.27 13.47
N HIS A 63 3.27 -13.18 13.99
CA HIS A 63 2.83 -11.83 13.65
C HIS A 63 3.09 -11.52 12.17
N ILE A 64 2.27 -10.68 11.55
CA ILE A 64 2.25 -10.50 10.10
C ILE A 64 2.35 -9.03 9.74
N LEU A 65 3.38 -8.69 8.97
CA LEU A 65 3.46 -7.46 8.19
C LEU A 65 3.22 -7.85 6.72
N CYS A 66 2.05 -7.49 6.18
CA CYS A 66 1.68 -7.83 4.80
C CYS A 66 1.85 -6.63 3.88
N GLU A 67 2.49 -6.82 2.72
CA GLU A 67 2.55 -5.77 1.69
C GLU A 67 1.16 -5.31 1.26
N LYS A 68 1.13 -4.07 0.81
CA LYS A 68 -0.06 -3.45 0.23
C LYS A 68 -0.29 -3.94 -1.23
N PRO A 69 -1.54 -4.10 -1.68
CA PRO A 69 -2.74 -4.14 -0.84
C PRO A 69 -2.74 -5.39 0.03
N MET A 70 -3.15 -5.26 1.27
CA MET A 70 -3.20 -6.41 2.19
C MET A 70 -4.10 -7.53 1.64
N ALA A 71 -5.23 -7.15 1.04
CA ALA A 71 -6.18 -8.06 0.42
C ALA A 71 -6.74 -7.44 -0.87
N VAL A 72 -7.29 -8.25 -1.76
CA VAL A 72 -7.92 -7.81 -3.01
C VAL A 72 -9.45 -7.97 -3.00
N SER A 73 -10.01 -8.39 -1.88
CA SER A 73 -11.45 -8.42 -1.61
C SER A 73 -11.73 -8.31 -0.10
N LEU A 74 -12.97 -7.96 0.25
CA LEU A 74 -13.40 -7.92 1.65
C LEU A 74 -13.38 -9.32 2.28
N ASP A 75 -13.80 -10.34 1.54
CA ASP A 75 -13.73 -11.75 1.97
C ASP A 75 -12.32 -12.18 2.38
N GLU A 76 -11.32 -11.81 1.58
CA GLU A 76 -9.91 -12.09 1.92
C GLU A 76 -9.49 -11.36 3.19
N PHE A 77 -9.85 -10.08 3.31
CA PHE A 77 -9.55 -9.28 4.50
C PHE A 77 -10.20 -9.89 5.75
N ASP A 78 -11.48 -10.24 5.67
CA ASP A 78 -12.22 -10.83 6.80
C ASP A 78 -11.61 -12.16 7.26
N ARG A 79 -11.19 -13.00 6.31
CA ARG A 79 -10.48 -14.27 6.61
C ARG A 79 -9.14 -14.03 7.30
N MET A 80 -8.35 -13.07 6.81
CA MET A 80 -7.05 -12.72 7.41
C MET A 80 -7.23 -12.15 8.82
N ALA A 81 -8.20 -11.24 9.00
CA ALA A 81 -8.49 -10.64 10.28
C ALA A 81 -8.99 -11.67 11.30
N ALA A 82 -9.90 -12.56 10.87
CA ALA A 82 -10.41 -13.66 11.71
C ALA A 82 -9.30 -14.62 12.14
N ALA A 83 -8.41 -15.01 11.21
CA ALA A 83 -7.28 -15.89 11.52
C ALA A 83 -6.31 -15.23 12.52
N ALA A 84 -5.98 -13.96 12.31
CA ALA A 84 -5.11 -13.21 13.23
C ALA A 84 -5.73 -13.10 14.64
N ALA A 85 -7.02 -12.78 14.72
CA ALA A 85 -7.73 -12.70 15.99
C ALA A 85 -7.80 -14.05 16.72
N ALA A 86 -8.12 -15.14 16.00
CA ALA A 86 -8.22 -16.48 16.56
C ALA A 86 -6.90 -17.00 17.14
N ASN A 87 -5.77 -16.58 16.59
CA ASN A 87 -4.43 -17.01 17.02
C ASN A 87 -3.70 -15.94 17.86
N ASN A 88 -4.38 -14.83 18.22
CA ASN A 88 -3.83 -13.73 19.02
C ASN A 88 -2.52 -13.16 18.46
N VAL A 89 -2.46 -12.99 17.14
CA VAL A 89 -1.32 -12.39 16.42
C VAL A 89 -1.70 -11.06 15.81
N THR A 90 -0.71 -10.19 15.58
CA THR A 90 -0.89 -8.91 14.91
C THR A 90 -0.87 -9.10 13.40
N LEU A 91 -1.87 -8.54 12.71
CA LEU A 91 -1.88 -8.37 11.26
C LEU A 91 -1.76 -6.87 10.95
N PHE A 92 -0.77 -6.49 10.15
CA PHE A 92 -0.50 -5.10 9.83
C PHE A 92 -0.23 -4.92 8.33
N GLU A 93 -0.80 -3.86 7.72
CA GLU A 93 -0.57 -3.54 6.31
C GLU A 93 0.65 -2.62 6.15
N ALA A 94 1.53 -2.93 5.20
CA ALA A 94 2.82 -2.27 5.00
C ALA A 94 2.69 -0.94 4.22
N PHE A 95 1.88 -0.01 4.69
CA PHE A 95 1.86 1.37 4.19
C PHE A 95 2.96 2.21 4.84
N MET A 96 4.19 2.08 4.34
CA MET A 96 5.37 2.72 4.92
C MET A 96 5.25 4.25 5.03
N TYR A 97 4.56 4.92 4.10
CA TYR A 97 4.45 6.38 4.06
C TYR A 97 3.66 6.94 5.26
N LEU A 98 2.73 6.15 5.84
CA LEU A 98 1.93 6.57 7.01
C LEU A 98 2.78 6.82 8.25
N HIS A 99 3.93 6.14 8.34
CA HIS A 99 4.88 6.24 9.45
C HIS A 99 5.98 7.28 9.20
N HIS A 100 6.00 7.89 8.02
CA HIS A 100 7.00 8.90 7.70
C HIS A 100 6.68 10.24 8.43
N PRO A 101 7.70 10.95 8.97
CA PRO A 101 7.50 12.22 9.66
C PRO A 101 6.72 13.27 8.86
N GLN A 102 6.87 13.30 7.52
CA GLN A 102 6.09 14.16 6.65
C GLN A 102 4.58 13.93 6.77
N THR A 103 4.14 12.67 6.69
CA THR A 103 2.71 12.31 6.79
C THR A 103 2.18 12.61 8.19
N ILE A 104 2.96 12.29 9.23
CA ILE A 104 2.62 12.62 10.62
C ILE A 104 2.48 14.13 10.78
N ARG A 105 3.38 14.93 10.19
CA ARG A 105 3.30 16.39 10.25
C ARG A 105 2.10 16.94 9.48
N ALA A 106 1.76 16.36 8.32
CA ALA A 106 0.55 16.73 7.56
C ALA A 106 -0.71 16.53 8.40
N GLN A 107 -0.84 15.38 9.06
CA GLN A 107 -1.96 15.12 9.98
C GLN A 107 -1.99 16.10 11.17
N GLN A 108 -0.83 16.49 11.70
CA GLN A 108 -0.76 17.49 12.78
C GLN A 108 -1.25 18.86 12.31
N ILE A 109 -0.86 19.31 11.11
CA ILE A 109 -1.31 20.58 10.50
C ILE A 109 -2.84 20.60 10.41
N ILE A 110 -3.46 19.49 10.00
CA ILE A 110 -4.92 19.35 9.93
C ILE A 110 -5.53 19.42 11.34
N ARG A 111 -5.00 18.65 12.31
CA ARG A 111 -5.50 18.66 13.70
C ARG A 111 -5.31 20.00 14.42
N GLU A 112 -4.27 20.76 14.07
CA GLU A 112 -4.02 22.11 14.57
C GLU A 112 -5.00 23.15 13.95
N GLY A 113 -5.90 22.73 13.04
CA GLY A 113 -6.88 23.59 12.39
C GLY A 113 -6.29 24.58 11.39
N LYS A 114 -5.04 24.38 10.95
CA LYS A 114 -4.35 25.32 10.05
C LYS A 114 -4.93 25.39 8.64
N LEU A 115 -5.71 24.38 8.25
CA LEU A 115 -6.45 24.36 6.99
C LEU A 115 -7.92 24.81 7.17
N GLY A 116 -8.37 25.05 8.41
CA GLY A 116 -9.81 25.13 8.70
C GLY A 116 -10.49 23.78 8.53
N LYS A 117 -11.74 23.76 8.05
CA LYS A 117 -12.45 22.53 7.72
C LYS A 117 -11.95 21.98 6.38
N VAL A 118 -11.45 20.74 6.39
CA VAL A 118 -11.06 20.08 5.13
C VAL A 118 -12.27 19.95 4.20
N GLN A 119 -12.13 20.41 2.98
CA GLN A 119 -13.17 20.42 1.93
C GLN A 119 -12.90 19.35 0.87
N SER A 120 -11.63 19.19 0.49
CA SER A 120 -11.25 18.17 -0.50
C SER A 120 -9.83 17.69 -0.37
N VAL A 121 -9.59 16.47 -0.88
CA VAL A 121 -8.26 15.89 -1.08
C VAL A 121 -8.11 15.54 -2.56
N GLN A 122 -6.99 15.91 -3.16
CA GLN A 122 -6.61 15.49 -4.51
C GLN A 122 -5.30 14.74 -4.39
N SER A 123 -5.22 13.52 -4.96
CA SER A 123 -4.01 12.71 -4.85
C SER A 123 -3.83 11.78 -6.04
N TRP A 124 -2.58 11.56 -6.43
CA TRP A 124 -2.26 10.76 -7.60
C TRP A 124 -0.93 10.04 -7.46
N PHE A 125 -0.85 8.86 -8.14
CA PHE A 125 0.38 8.11 -8.29
C PHE A 125 0.43 7.42 -9.65
N HIS A 126 1.36 7.84 -10.51
CA HIS A 126 1.50 7.32 -11.87
C HIS A 126 2.97 7.08 -12.20
N PHE A 127 3.20 6.07 -13.02
CA PHE A 127 4.48 5.86 -13.69
C PHE A 127 4.27 5.15 -15.03
N TYR A 128 5.27 5.15 -15.90
CA TYR A 128 5.18 4.45 -17.15
C TYR A 128 5.66 3.00 -17.00
N LEU A 129 4.78 2.05 -17.27
CA LEU A 129 5.10 0.64 -17.39
C LEU A 129 4.82 0.20 -18.84
N PRO A 130 5.87 -0.10 -19.64
CA PRO A 130 5.70 -0.52 -21.01
C PRO A 130 4.86 -1.80 -21.13
N PRO A 131 3.86 -1.87 -22.03
CA PRO A 131 3.03 -3.07 -22.21
C PRO A 131 3.85 -4.32 -22.59
N GLU A 132 4.98 -4.13 -23.25
CA GLU A 132 5.90 -5.18 -23.67
C GLU A 132 6.54 -5.94 -22.49
N ARG A 133 6.50 -5.35 -21.28
CA ARG A 133 6.90 -6.03 -20.04
C ARG A 133 5.81 -6.96 -19.53
N SER A 134 5.25 -7.80 -20.41
CA SER A 134 4.11 -8.70 -20.13
C SER A 134 4.36 -9.70 -18.98
N THR A 135 5.62 -10.00 -18.66
CA THR A 135 6.00 -10.85 -17.51
C THR A 135 5.99 -10.11 -16.16
N ASN A 136 5.77 -8.78 -16.16
CA ASN A 136 5.69 -8.02 -14.93
C ASN A 136 4.41 -8.38 -14.16
N ILE A 137 4.54 -8.68 -12.86
CA ILE A 137 3.41 -9.07 -12.00
C ILE A 137 2.28 -8.03 -11.99
N ARG A 138 2.60 -6.75 -12.19
CA ARG A 138 1.62 -5.64 -12.26
C ARG A 138 0.70 -5.72 -13.47
N LEU A 139 1.11 -6.41 -14.52
CA LEU A 139 0.33 -6.66 -15.74
C LEU A 139 -0.29 -8.06 -15.76
N ASN A 140 -0.26 -8.80 -14.66
CA ASN A 140 -0.78 -10.16 -14.58
C ASN A 140 -2.09 -10.19 -13.77
N ALA A 141 -3.21 -10.44 -14.45
CA ALA A 141 -4.53 -10.53 -13.82
C ALA A 141 -4.61 -11.68 -12.81
N GLY A 142 -3.97 -12.83 -13.08
CA GLY A 142 -3.93 -13.99 -12.16
C GLY A 142 -3.15 -13.74 -10.87
N LEU A 143 -2.32 -12.68 -10.83
CA LEU A 143 -1.59 -12.24 -9.65
C LEU A 143 -2.22 -11.00 -9.00
N SER A 144 -3.45 -10.64 -9.41
CA SER A 144 -4.17 -9.44 -8.98
C SER A 144 -3.36 -8.17 -9.24
N GLY A 145 -2.81 -8.06 -10.47
CA GLY A 145 -2.15 -6.85 -10.94
C GLY A 145 -3.14 -5.70 -11.18
N GLY A 146 -2.65 -4.62 -11.77
CA GLY A 146 -3.43 -3.42 -12.07
C GLY A 146 -2.94 -2.18 -11.33
N SER A 147 -3.21 -1.02 -11.92
CA SER A 147 -2.72 0.25 -11.36
C SER A 147 -3.43 0.63 -10.05
N LEU A 148 -4.68 0.22 -9.88
CA LEU A 148 -5.41 0.44 -8.64
C LEU A 148 -4.73 -0.28 -7.47
N TRP A 149 -4.48 -1.58 -7.63
CA TRP A 149 -3.86 -2.39 -6.56
C TRP A 149 -2.39 -2.05 -6.33
N ASP A 150 -1.63 -1.72 -7.37
CA ASP A 150 -0.20 -1.42 -7.19
C ASP A 150 0.04 -0.03 -6.60
N VAL A 151 -0.56 1.01 -7.18
CA VAL A 151 -0.29 2.40 -6.79
C VAL A 151 -1.53 3.21 -6.43
N GLY A 152 -2.72 2.83 -6.87
CA GLY A 152 -3.97 3.54 -6.56
C GLY A 152 -4.40 3.41 -5.10
N VAL A 153 -3.97 2.36 -4.42
CA VAL A 153 -4.17 2.18 -2.98
C VAL A 153 -3.53 3.30 -2.15
N TYR A 154 -2.43 3.91 -2.60
CA TYR A 154 -1.77 5.02 -1.92
C TYR A 154 -2.62 6.30 -1.88
N PRO A 155 -3.07 6.87 -3.04
CA PRO A 155 -3.94 8.04 -3.01
C PRO A 155 -5.27 7.78 -2.30
N ASN A 156 -5.80 6.55 -2.37
CA ASN A 156 -7.00 6.18 -1.63
C ASN A 156 -6.76 6.20 -0.11
N SER A 157 -5.71 5.52 0.35
CA SER A 157 -5.29 5.50 1.76
C SER A 157 -5.02 6.91 2.30
N LEU A 158 -4.35 7.76 1.51
CA LEU A 158 -4.08 9.15 1.91
C LEU A 158 -5.37 9.94 2.09
N ALA A 159 -6.33 9.83 1.14
CA ALA A 159 -7.61 10.52 1.24
C ALA A 159 -8.36 10.13 2.53
N ILE A 160 -8.48 8.84 2.81
CA ILE A 160 -9.11 8.34 4.04
C ILE A 160 -8.39 8.88 5.29
N THR A 161 -7.07 8.83 5.29
CA THR A 161 -6.22 9.25 6.42
C THR A 161 -6.32 10.75 6.71
N MET A 162 -6.32 11.59 5.66
CA MET A 162 -6.31 13.05 5.82
C MET A 162 -7.71 13.62 6.08
N ILE A 163 -8.75 12.98 5.56
CA ILE A 163 -10.15 13.39 5.83
C ILE A 163 -10.59 12.91 7.21
N GLY A 164 -10.23 11.68 7.62
CA GLY A 164 -10.48 11.17 8.97
C GLY A 164 -11.94 10.85 9.28
N GLN A 165 -12.80 10.69 8.27
CA GLN A 165 -14.23 10.38 8.42
C GLN A 165 -14.57 8.89 8.17
N GLY A 166 -13.56 8.02 8.11
CA GLY A 166 -13.74 6.60 7.81
C GLY A 166 -13.92 6.32 6.32
N ALA A 167 -14.79 5.37 5.97
CA ALA A 167 -15.05 5.01 4.58
C ALA A 167 -15.85 6.08 3.84
N PRO A 168 -15.67 6.24 2.52
CA PRO A 168 -16.50 7.12 1.71
C PRO A 168 -17.96 6.64 1.67
N THR A 169 -18.91 7.58 1.64
CA THR A 169 -20.35 7.32 1.56
C THR A 169 -20.82 7.06 0.11
N ALA A 170 -20.06 7.58 -0.88
CA ALA A 170 -20.30 7.31 -2.29
C ALA A 170 -18.99 7.32 -3.09
N ILE A 171 -18.97 6.52 -4.16
CA ILE A 171 -17.80 6.36 -5.03
C ILE A 171 -18.24 6.40 -6.48
N TRP A 172 -17.57 7.22 -7.29
CA TRP A 172 -17.64 7.23 -8.75
C TRP A 172 -16.25 6.97 -9.30
N ALA A 173 -16.11 5.99 -10.18
CA ALA A 173 -14.81 5.65 -10.73
C ALA A 173 -14.90 5.24 -12.20
N SER A 174 -13.80 5.45 -12.90
CA SER A 174 -13.58 4.94 -14.26
C SER A 174 -12.20 4.32 -14.36
N GLN A 175 -12.08 3.29 -15.21
CA GLN A 175 -10.80 2.62 -15.44
C GLN A 175 -10.59 2.38 -16.93
N ILE A 176 -9.32 2.25 -17.30
CA ILE A 176 -8.90 1.80 -18.63
C ILE A 176 -8.25 0.45 -18.43
N ILE A 177 -8.88 -0.58 -19.04
CA ILE A 177 -8.33 -1.94 -19.04
C ILE A 177 -7.31 -2.06 -20.17
N GLY A 178 -6.13 -2.56 -19.85
CA GLY A 178 -5.08 -2.87 -20.81
C GLY A 178 -5.25 -4.25 -21.45
N GLU A 179 -4.40 -4.57 -22.43
CA GLU A 179 -4.42 -5.84 -23.16
C GLU A 179 -4.26 -7.07 -22.24
N SER A 180 -3.58 -6.92 -21.12
CA SER A 180 -3.38 -7.98 -20.12
C SER A 180 -4.59 -8.23 -19.21
N GLY A 181 -5.70 -7.50 -19.39
CA GLY A 181 -6.93 -7.66 -18.62
C GLY A 181 -6.93 -6.97 -17.25
N VAL A 182 -5.87 -6.22 -16.91
CA VAL A 182 -5.82 -5.40 -15.70
C VAL A 182 -6.04 -3.92 -16.01
N ASP A 183 -6.44 -3.13 -15.01
CA ASP A 183 -6.50 -1.68 -15.19
C ASP A 183 -5.08 -1.10 -15.34
N VAL A 184 -4.89 -0.29 -16.38
CA VAL A 184 -3.65 0.44 -16.65
C VAL A 184 -3.79 1.93 -16.34
N ALA A 185 -4.99 2.38 -16.01
CA ALA A 185 -5.28 3.68 -15.42
C ALA A 185 -6.63 3.65 -14.71
N MET A 186 -6.72 4.32 -13.58
CA MET A 186 -7.92 4.50 -12.77
C MET A 186 -8.07 5.96 -12.36
N ARG A 187 -9.30 6.42 -12.29
CA ARG A 187 -9.69 7.72 -11.72
C ARG A 187 -10.91 7.53 -10.85
N GLY A 188 -10.90 8.08 -9.66
CA GLY A 188 -12.01 8.00 -8.71
C GLY A 188 -12.33 9.35 -8.10
N GLN A 189 -13.62 9.54 -7.81
CA GLN A 189 -14.12 10.57 -6.94
C GLN A 189 -14.84 9.88 -5.77
N LEU A 190 -14.48 10.28 -4.57
CA LEU A 190 -15.01 9.74 -3.32
C LEU A 190 -15.75 10.86 -2.60
N LEU A 191 -16.89 10.53 -1.99
CA LEU A 191 -17.63 11.44 -1.12
C LEU A 191 -17.54 10.91 0.32
N PHE A 192 -17.21 11.80 1.25
CA PHE A 192 -17.15 11.51 2.69
C PHE A 192 -18.18 12.37 3.41
N GLY A 193 -19.04 11.74 4.22
CA GLY A 193 -20.20 12.45 4.76
C GLY A 193 -21.05 12.99 3.61
N ASP A 194 -21.41 14.27 3.71
CA ASP A 194 -22.30 14.93 2.75
C ASP A 194 -21.57 15.97 1.86
N ASP A 195 -20.34 16.39 2.23
CA ASP A 195 -19.72 17.58 1.62
C ASP A 195 -18.21 17.49 1.40
N VAL A 196 -17.49 16.51 1.95
CA VAL A 196 -16.04 16.38 1.73
C VAL A 196 -15.76 15.41 0.60
N THR A 197 -14.95 15.82 -0.36
CA THR A 197 -14.65 14.99 -1.53
C THR A 197 -13.17 14.62 -1.63
N ALA A 198 -12.87 13.47 -2.26
CA ALA A 198 -11.53 13.18 -2.72
C ALA A 198 -11.51 12.84 -4.21
N GLN A 199 -10.49 13.31 -4.91
CA GLN A 199 -10.19 12.93 -6.29
C GLN A 199 -8.89 12.16 -6.31
N ILE A 200 -8.94 10.91 -6.75
CA ILE A 200 -7.79 10.03 -6.78
C ILE A 200 -7.51 9.54 -8.19
N SER A 201 -6.25 9.32 -8.53
CA SER A 201 -5.91 8.66 -9.78
C SER A 201 -4.62 7.86 -9.70
N SER A 202 -4.58 6.78 -10.47
CA SER A 202 -3.40 5.93 -10.64
C SER A 202 -3.24 5.50 -12.09
N GLY A 203 -2.03 5.08 -12.48
CA GLY A 203 -1.84 4.54 -13.82
C GLY A 203 -0.40 4.23 -14.18
N PHE A 204 -0.30 3.42 -15.24
CA PHE A 204 0.94 2.93 -15.85
C PHE A 204 1.25 3.56 -17.20
N ARG A 205 0.49 4.60 -17.62
CA ARG A 205 0.50 5.13 -19.00
C ARG A 205 1.16 6.50 -19.14
N THR A 206 1.68 7.07 -18.07
CA THR A 206 2.27 8.41 -18.08
C THR A 206 3.65 8.39 -17.44
N PRO A 207 4.51 9.38 -17.71
CA PRO A 207 5.72 9.56 -16.94
C PRO A 207 5.46 9.58 -15.43
N PHE A 208 6.49 9.33 -14.64
CA PHE A 208 6.39 9.35 -13.19
C PHE A 208 5.82 10.69 -12.70
N ARG A 209 4.76 10.59 -11.91
CA ARG A 209 4.15 11.73 -11.22
C ARG A 209 3.46 11.25 -9.95
N GLU A 210 3.67 11.97 -8.89
CA GLU A 210 3.02 11.78 -7.61
C GLU A 210 2.66 13.13 -7.00
N GLY A 211 1.80 13.14 -6.02
CA GLY A 211 1.46 14.35 -5.29
C GLY A 211 0.13 14.27 -4.58
N ALA A 212 -0.07 15.25 -3.68
CA ALA A 212 -1.34 15.45 -3.02
C ALA A 212 -1.57 16.91 -2.67
N PHE A 213 -2.84 17.35 -2.76
CA PHE A 213 -3.36 18.56 -2.17
C PHE A 213 -4.43 18.23 -1.14
N ILE A 214 -4.31 18.79 0.04
CA ILE A 214 -5.36 18.80 1.06
C ILE A 214 -5.86 20.25 1.14
N VAL A 215 -7.11 20.45 0.79
CA VAL A 215 -7.73 21.78 0.66
C VAL A 215 -8.76 21.95 1.76
N GLY A 216 -8.59 22.98 2.55
CA GLY A 216 -9.54 23.44 3.54
C GLY A 216 -10.08 24.81 3.21
N ASP A 217 -11.01 25.33 4.03
CA ASP A 217 -11.60 26.65 3.86
C ASP A 217 -10.70 27.81 4.34
N ALA A 218 -9.60 27.49 5.06
CA ALA A 218 -8.62 28.47 5.53
C ALA A 218 -7.21 28.26 4.98
N GLY A 219 -6.96 27.19 4.21
CA GLY A 219 -5.62 26.94 3.66
C GLY A 219 -5.54 25.69 2.80
N ILE A 220 -4.42 25.57 2.10
CA ILE A 220 -4.07 24.44 1.22
C ILE A 220 -2.72 23.88 1.64
N LEU A 221 -2.66 22.57 1.86
CA LEU A 221 -1.42 21.84 2.06
C LEU A 221 -1.07 21.06 0.79
N HIS A 222 0.06 21.39 0.18
CA HIS A 222 0.63 20.67 -0.96
C HIS A 222 1.73 19.72 -0.50
N ILE A 223 1.64 18.47 -0.89
CA ILE A 223 2.65 17.41 -0.63
C ILE A 223 3.14 16.90 -1.99
N PRO A 224 4.30 17.34 -2.48
CA PRO A 224 4.81 16.96 -3.80
C PRO A 224 5.22 15.49 -3.92
N GLU A 225 5.82 14.94 -2.85
CA GLU A 225 6.35 13.57 -2.79
C GLU A 225 5.72 12.80 -1.60
N PRO A 226 4.45 12.38 -1.67
CA PRO A 226 3.76 11.80 -0.52
C PRO A 226 4.19 10.36 -0.22
N TRP A 227 4.66 9.58 -1.21
CA TRP A 227 4.84 8.14 -1.06
C TRP A 227 6.25 7.72 -0.63
N LYS A 228 7.26 8.40 -1.13
CA LYS A 228 8.68 8.12 -0.84
C LYS A 228 9.46 9.40 -0.62
N PRO A 229 9.06 10.22 0.35
CA PRO A 229 9.69 11.50 0.61
C PRO A 229 11.17 11.33 0.94
N GLY A 230 12.02 12.19 0.37
CA GLY A 230 13.45 12.18 0.62
C GLY A 230 14.24 11.02 0.00
N LEU A 231 13.65 10.15 -0.80
CA LEU A 231 14.33 8.99 -1.41
C LEU A 231 15.52 9.39 -2.30
N LYS A 232 15.52 10.60 -2.85
CA LYS A 232 16.59 11.13 -3.71
C LYS A 232 17.69 11.85 -2.92
N GLY A 233 17.69 11.75 -1.58
CA GLY A 233 18.65 12.46 -0.73
C GLY A 233 18.41 13.97 -0.66
N ILE A 234 17.23 14.43 -1.05
CA ILE A 234 16.78 15.83 -0.96
C ILE A 234 15.73 15.90 0.14
N ASP A 235 15.74 16.97 0.91
CA ASP A 235 14.72 17.20 1.94
C ASP A 235 13.31 17.20 1.32
N SER A 236 12.40 16.51 1.99
CA SER A 236 11.00 16.52 1.61
C SER A 236 10.34 17.81 2.09
N VAL A 237 9.69 18.53 1.19
CA VAL A 237 9.07 19.83 1.45
C VAL A 237 7.57 19.75 1.24
N MET A 238 6.80 20.16 2.25
CA MET A 238 5.37 20.45 2.14
C MET A 238 5.17 21.97 2.15
N THR A 239 4.23 22.46 1.34
CA THR A 239 3.90 23.89 1.30
C THR A 239 2.51 24.10 1.87
N LEU A 240 2.39 24.98 2.89
CA LEU A 240 1.14 25.46 3.44
C LEU A 240 0.89 26.87 2.93
N THR A 241 -0.27 27.09 2.31
CA THR A 241 -0.72 28.40 1.80
C THR A 241 -2.05 28.75 2.45
N HIS A 242 -2.20 30.02 2.88
CA HIS A 242 -3.43 30.60 3.46
C HIS A 242 -4.06 31.57 2.50
#